data_9fa33c3ef0a0fe44217acedf2301d5d4
#
_entry.id   9fa33c3ef0a0fe44217acedf2301d5d4
#
_cell.length_a   1.000
_cell.length_b   1.000
_cell.length_c   1.000
_cell.angle_alpha   90.00
_cell.angle_beta   90.00
_cell.angle_gamma   90.00
#
_symmetry.space_group_name_H-M   'P 1'
#
loop_
_entity.id
_entity.type
_entity.pdbx_description
1 polymer ?
#
loop_
_entity_poly.entity_id
_entity_poly.type
_entity_poly.pdbx_seq_one_letter_code
_entity_poly.pdbx_strand_id
1 'polypeptide(L)'
;RFHLHYGDMTDSTNLIRIMQETRPTEIYNLAAQSHVQVSFETPEYTANADAVGTLRLLEAIRILKMEDECRFYQASTSELYGLVQEVPQSETTPFYPRSPYAVAKLYSYWIVVNYREAYGIHASNGILFNHESPLRGETFVTRKITRAAAAIKLGQQSKLYLGNLDAKRDWGHAKEYVRGMWLMLQQEQPDDYVLATGETTT
;
A
#
# COMPACT_ATOMS: atom_id res chain seq x y z
N ARG A 1 -10.23 6.89 -21.71
CA ARG A 1 -11.45 6.28 -21.17
C ARG A 1 -11.09 5.43 -19.96
N PHE A 2 -11.95 5.43 -18.94
CA PHE A 2 -11.85 4.52 -17.79
C PHE A 2 -12.55 3.20 -18.15
N HIS A 3 -11.87 2.07 -17.93
CA HIS A 3 -12.42 0.72 -18.10
C HIS A 3 -12.32 -0.01 -16.76
N LEU A 4 -13.44 -0.56 -16.29
CA LEU A 4 -13.53 -1.31 -15.06
C LEU A 4 -13.50 -2.81 -15.36
N HIS A 5 -12.60 -3.54 -14.70
CA HIS A 5 -12.56 -4.99 -14.70
C HIS A 5 -12.83 -5.53 -13.31
N TYR A 6 -13.55 -6.63 -13.21
CA TYR A 6 -13.71 -7.37 -11.96
C TYR A 6 -12.54 -8.33 -11.79
N GLY A 7 -11.88 -8.28 -10.64
CA GLY A 7 -10.76 -9.14 -10.34
C GLY A 7 -10.56 -9.28 -8.84
N ASP A 8 -9.87 -10.34 -8.44
CA ASP A 8 -9.45 -10.58 -7.07
C ASP A 8 -7.96 -10.95 -7.06
N MET A 9 -7.21 -10.43 -6.09
CA MET A 9 -5.78 -10.73 -5.95
C MET A 9 -5.49 -12.21 -5.64
N THR A 10 -6.51 -12.97 -5.28
CA THR A 10 -6.41 -14.42 -5.06
C THR A 10 -6.66 -15.26 -6.31
N ASP A 11 -7.08 -14.65 -7.43
CA ASP A 11 -7.37 -15.32 -8.71
C ASP A 11 -6.32 -15.01 -9.79
N SER A 12 -5.30 -15.86 -9.87
CA SER A 12 -4.20 -15.71 -10.83
C SER A 12 -4.66 -15.70 -12.28
N THR A 13 -5.63 -16.56 -12.64
CA THR A 13 -6.08 -16.71 -14.02
C THR A 13 -6.83 -15.48 -14.51
N ASN A 14 -7.63 -14.88 -13.64
CA ASN A 14 -8.33 -13.64 -13.92
C ASN A 14 -7.36 -12.47 -14.07
N LEU A 15 -6.36 -12.35 -13.19
CA LEU A 15 -5.33 -11.30 -13.28
C LEU A 15 -4.53 -11.41 -14.58
N ILE A 16 -4.09 -12.60 -14.96
CA ILE A 16 -3.37 -12.84 -16.22
C ILE A 16 -4.26 -12.45 -17.42
N ARG A 17 -5.53 -12.85 -17.42
CA ARG A 17 -6.48 -12.50 -18.49
C ARG A 17 -6.64 -10.98 -18.62
N ILE A 18 -6.85 -10.25 -17.51
CA ILE A 18 -6.99 -8.79 -17.52
C ILE A 18 -5.72 -8.14 -18.07
N MET A 19 -4.55 -8.57 -17.62
CA MET A 19 -3.27 -8.03 -18.08
C MET A 19 -3.02 -8.34 -19.56
N GLN A 20 -3.40 -9.54 -20.03
CA GLN A 20 -3.31 -9.91 -21.44
C GLN A 20 -4.20 -9.04 -22.34
N GLU A 21 -5.43 -8.74 -21.88
CA GLU A 21 -6.38 -7.90 -22.60
C GLU A 21 -5.97 -6.43 -22.64
N THR A 22 -5.41 -5.92 -21.53
CA THR A 22 -5.13 -4.49 -21.38
C THR A 22 -3.70 -4.10 -21.80
N ARG A 23 -2.74 -5.03 -21.73
CA ARG A 23 -1.31 -4.78 -21.99
C ARG A 23 -0.82 -3.47 -21.34
N PRO A 24 -0.95 -3.30 -20.00
CA PRO A 24 -0.61 -2.06 -19.35
C PRO A 24 0.88 -1.75 -19.44
N THR A 25 1.25 -0.49 -19.63
CA THR A 25 2.64 -0.01 -19.55
C THR A 25 3.03 0.39 -18.14
N GLU A 26 2.05 0.65 -17.27
CA GLU A 26 2.25 0.94 -15.86
C GLU A 26 1.20 0.21 -15.01
N ILE A 27 1.63 -0.42 -13.94
CA ILE A 27 0.76 -1.07 -12.95
C ILE A 27 0.99 -0.41 -11.60
N TYR A 28 -0.08 0.07 -10.98
CA TYR A 28 -0.09 0.58 -9.61
C TYR A 28 -0.85 -0.39 -8.72
N ASN A 29 -0.13 -1.29 -8.05
CA ASN A 29 -0.74 -2.25 -7.13
C ASN A 29 -1.06 -1.57 -5.79
N LEU A 30 -2.32 -1.17 -5.64
CA LEU A 30 -2.88 -0.61 -4.41
C LEU A 30 -3.83 -1.60 -3.71
N ALA A 31 -4.02 -2.78 -4.32
CA ALA A 31 -4.94 -3.79 -3.80
C ALA A 31 -4.40 -4.42 -2.52
N ALA A 32 -5.20 -4.40 -1.47
CA ALA A 32 -4.87 -5.03 -0.19
C ALA A 32 -6.09 -5.17 0.71
N GLN A 33 -6.07 -6.14 1.61
CA GLN A 33 -6.82 -6.10 2.85
C GLN A 33 -6.07 -5.16 3.82
N SER A 34 -6.35 -3.86 3.79
CA SER A 34 -5.53 -2.82 4.40
C SER A 34 -5.89 -2.43 5.84
N HIS A 35 -6.90 -3.06 6.44
CA HIS A 35 -7.31 -2.78 7.80
C HIS A 35 -6.51 -3.64 8.79
N VAL A 36 -5.58 -3.01 9.52
CA VAL A 36 -4.65 -3.72 10.42
C VAL A 36 -5.37 -4.62 11.43
N GLN A 37 -6.44 -4.11 12.09
CA GLN A 37 -7.17 -4.92 13.06
C GLN A 37 -7.80 -6.17 12.43
N VAL A 38 -8.40 -6.04 11.23
CA VAL A 38 -9.00 -7.17 10.50
C VAL A 38 -7.95 -8.21 10.11
N SER A 39 -6.70 -7.83 9.91
CA SER A 39 -5.63 -8.78 9.59
C SER A 39 -5.36 -9.79 10.71
N PHE A 40 -5.67 -9.45 11.97
CA PHE A 40 -5.61 -10.41 13.09
C PHE A 40 -6.78 -11.40 13.10
N GLU A 41 -7.91 -11.01 12.52
CA GLU A 41 -9.10 -11.86 12.41
C GLU A 41 -9.07 -12.76 11.17
N THR A 42 -8.44 -12.26 10.08
CA THR A 42 -8.34 -12.96 8.78
C THR A 42 -6.90 -13.00 8.26
N PRO A 43 -5.94 -13.58 9.02
CA PRO A 43 -4.51 -13.51 8.66
C PRO A 43 -4.18 -14.28 7.37
N GLU A 44 -4.83 -15.41 7.13
CA GLU A 44 -4.61 -16.21 5.92
C GLU A 44 -5.10 -15.48 4.66
N TYR A 45 -6.29 -14.91 4.68
CA TYR A 45 -6.78 -14.10 3.56
C TYR A 45 -5.89 -12.88 3.31
N THR A 46 -5.47 -12.19 4.37
CA THR A 46 -4.54 -11.05 4.29
C THR A 46 -3.22 -11.46 3.61
N ALA A 47 -2.63 -12.59 4.03
CA ALA A 47 -1.42 -13.11 3.39
C ALA A 47 -1.65 -13.47 1.92
N ASN A 48 -2.76 -14.14 1.61
CA ASN A 48 -3.07 -14.58 0.26
C ASN A 48 -3.33 -13.40 -0.70
N ALA A 49 -4.10 -12.40 -0.27
CA ALA A 49 -4.41 -11.22 -1.07
C ALA A 49 -3.22 -10.26 -1.17
N ASP A 50 -2.61 -9.90 -0.06
CA ASP A 50 -1.61 -8.84 0.00
C ASP A 50 -0.21 -9.34 -0.42
N ALA A 51 0.23 -10.49 0.11
CA ALA A 51 1.56 -11.03 -0.18
C ALA A 51 1.57 -11.81 -1.50
N VAL A 52 0.84 -12.92 -1.58
CA VAL A 52 0.83 -13.80 -2.76
C VAL A 52 0.17 -13.10 -3.96
N GLY A 53 -0.79 -12.20 -3.72
CA GLY A 53 -1.39 -11.39 -4.77
C GLY A 53 -0.37 -10.51 -5.52
N THR A 54 0.58 -9.92 -4.81
CA THR A 54 1.70 -9.18 -5.44
C THR A 54 2.55 -10.09 -6.32
N LEU A 55 2.90 -11.29 -5.83
CA LEU A 55 3.61 -12.28 -6.62
C LEU A 55 2.84 -12.67 -7.90
N ARG A 56 1.51 -12.82 -7.82
CA ARG A 56 0.68 -13.15 -9.00
C ARG A 56 0.76 -12.09 -10.10
N LEU A 57 0.79 -10.81 -9.74
CA LEU A 57 0.95 -9.73 -10.72
C LEU A 57 2.35 -9.75 -11.36
N LEU A 58 3.39 -9.95 -10.57
CA LEU A 58 4.77 -10.05 -11.07
C LEU A 58 4.94 -11.27 -11.99
N GLU A 59 4.37 -12.43 -11.61
CA GLU A 59 4.35 -13.61 -12.48
C GLU A 59 3.52 -13.38 -13.75
N ALA A 60 2.42 -12.64 -13.69
CA ALA A 60 1.66 -12.29 -14.88
C ALA A 60 2.48 -11.43 -15.86
N ILE A 61 3.30 -10.48 -15.38
CA ILE A 61 4.24 -9.72 -16.20
C ILE A 61 5.19 -10.68 -16.93
N ARG A 62 5.79 -11.65 -16.21
CA ARG A 62 6.71 -12.63 -16.79
C ARG A 62 6.03 -13.58 -17.78
N ILE A 63 4.90 -14.18 -17.41
CA ILE A 63 4.14 -15.10 -18.27
C ILE A 63 3.77 -14.44 -19.61
N LEU A 64 3.41 -13.15 -19.55
CA LEU A 64 3.01 -12.37 -20.72
C LEU A 64 4.19 -11.71 -21.45
N LYS A 65 5.43 -11.92 -20.97
CA LYS A 65 6.68 -11.34 -21.51
C LYS A 65 6.60 -9.82 -21.64
N MET A 66 6.27 -9.16 -20.52
CA MET A 66 6.09 -7.71 -20.45
C MET A 66 7.19 -7.04 -19.60
N GLU A 67 8.29 -7.73 -19.29
CA GLU A 67 9.34 -7.26 -18.39
C GLU A 67 9.95 -5.93 -18.87
N ASP A 68 10.14 -5.78 -20.18
CA ASP A 68 10.72 -4.58 -20.81
C ASP A 68 9.68 -3.50 -21.14
N GLU A 69 8.38 -3.83 -21.05
CA GLU A 69 7.29 -2.94 -21.48
C GLU A 69 6.54 -2.31 -20.31
N CYS A 70 6.51 -3.00 -19.16
CA CYS A 70 5.62 -2.67 -18.04
C CYS A 70 6.41 -2.26 -16.79
N ARG A 71 6.12 -1.07 -16.26
CA ARG A 71 6.62 -0.59 -14.98
C ARG A 71 5.64 -0.94 -13.86
N PHE A 72 6.16 -1.41 -12.75
CA PHE A 72 5.34 -1.90 -11.64
C PHE A 72 5.59 -1.08 -10.37
N TYR A 73 4.54 -0.50 -9.80
CA TYR A 73 4.55 0.14 -8.50
C TYR A 73 3.85 -0.75 -7.47
N GLN A 74 4.52 -1.00 -6.36
CA GLN A 74 3.95 -1.65 -5.17
C GLN A 74 3.67 -0.62 -4.08
N ALA A 75 2.43 -0.50 -3.67
CA ALA A 75 2.09 0.23 -2.46
C ALA A 75 2.59 -0.54 -1.24
N SER A 76 3.73 -0.10 -0.74
CA SER A 76 4.26 -0.53 0.54
C SER A 76 3.76 0.39 1.66
N THR A 77 4.27 0.27 2.87
CA THR A 77 3.69 0.94 4.04
C THR A 77 4.73 1.22 5.11
N SER A 78 4.59 2.32 5.84
CA SER A 78 5.37 2.59 7.04
C SER A 78 5.18 1.56 8.17
N GLU A 79 4.11 0.74 8.10
CA GLU A 79 3.88 -0.37 9.04
C GLU A 79 4.98 -1.47 8.95
N LEU A 80 5.80 -1.47 7.87
CA LEU A 80 6.98 -2.34 7.78
C LEU A 80 7.97 -2.06 8.91
N TYR A 81 8.13 -0.79 9.31
CA TYR A 81 9.03 -0.41 10.39
C TYR A 81 8.56 -0.92 11.75
N GLY A 82 7.25 -1.00 11.99
CA GLY A 82 6.61 -1.60 13.16
C GLY A 82 7.23 -1.19 14.49
N LEU A 83 8.03 -2.07 15.12
CA LEU A 83 8.88 -1.69 16.26
C LEU A 83 10.11 -0.95 15.73
N VAL A 84 9.98 0.36 15.62
CA VAL A 84 10.95 1.25 14.98
C VAL A 84 12.36 1.06 15.51
N GLN A 85 13.33 0.80 14.63
CA GLN A 85 14.74 0.57 14.97
C GLN A 85 15.59 1.83 14.85
N GLU A 86 15.18 2.81 14.06
CA GLU A 86 15.87 4.09 13.83
C GLU A 86 14.87 5.25 13.71
N VAL A 87 15.29 6.44 14.12
CA VAL A 87 14.50 7.69 14.00
C VAL A 87 15.43 8.79 13.50
N PRO A 88 15.09 9.47 12.39
CA PRO A 88 13.99 9.20 11.47
C PRO A 88 14.19 7.90 10.68
N GLN A 89 13.11 7.31 10.17
CA GLN A 89 13.17 6.15 9.29
C GLN A 89 13.61 6.55 7.88
N SER A 90 14.31 5.64 7.21
CA SER A 90 14.76 5.77 5.82
C SER A 90 14.53 4.45 5.07
N GLU A 91 14.91 4.39 3.79
CA GLU A 91 14.84 3.19 2.97
C GLU A 91 15.74 2.04 3.49
N THR A 92 16.78 2.38 4.25
CA THR A 92 17.74 1.41 4.83
C THR A 92 17.43 1.02 6.26
N THR A 93 16.44 1.65 6.91
CA THR A 93 16.03 1.32 8.28
C THR A 93 15.51 -0.12 8.34
N PRO A 94 16.02 -0.97 9.24
CA PRO A 94 15.55 -2.34 9.38
C PRO A 94 14.05 -2.43 9.67
N PHE A 95 13.36 -3.33 8.98
CA PHE A 95 11.94 -3.59 9.18
C PHE A 95 11.72 -4.51 10.39
N TYR A 96 10.66 -4.22 11.17
CA TYR A 96 10.23 -5.04 12.29
C TYR A 96 8.70 -5.05 12.40
N PRO A 97 7.98 -5.72 11.47
CA PRO A 97 6.52 -5.68 11.37
C PRO A 97 5.84 -6.22 12.63
N ARG A 98 4.69 -5.63 13.00
CA ARG A 98 3.97 -5.93 14.24
C ARG A 98 2.51 -6.37 14.02
N SER A 99 2.14 -6.69 12.78
CA SER A 99 0.80 -7.20 12.46
C SER A 99 0.86 -8.18 11.28
N PRO A 100 -0.13 -9.10 11.12
CA PRO A 100 -0.22 -9.94 9.94
C PRO A 100 -0.26 -9.15 8.63
N TYR A 101 -0.93 -7.98 8.62
CA TYR A 101 -0.90 -7.04 7.49
C TYR A 101 0.53 -6.60 7.16
N ALA A 102 1.27 -6.12 8.16
CA ALA A 102 2.64 -5.63 7.94
C ALA A 102 3.58 -6.76 7.47
N VAL A 103 3.42 -7.98 7.99
CA VAL A 103 4.18 -9.17 7.54
C VAL A 103 3.86 -9.52 6.09
N ALA A 104 2.58 -9.48 5.68
CA ALA A 104 2.18 -9.70 4.29
C ALA A 104 2.76 -8.63 3.35
N LYS A 105 2.73 -7.36 3.77
CA LYS A 105 3.36 -6.23 3.04
C LYS A 105 4.88 -6.34 2.99
N LEU A 106 5.52 -6.91 4.01
CA LEU A 106 6.97 -7.18 3.99
C LEU A 106 7.33 -8.22 2.95
N TYR A 107 6.54 -9.30 2.84
CA TYR A 107 6.70 -10.23 1.73
C TYR A 107 6.57 -9.53 0.37
N SER A 108 5.52 -8.70 0.20
CA SER A 108 5.29 -7.94 -1.05
C SER A 108 6.47 -7.04 -1.39
N TYR A 109 7.04 -6.36 -0.41
CA TYR A 109 8.23 -5.52 -0.57
C TYR A 109 9.41 -6.35 -1.12
N TRP A 110 9.76 -7.44 -0.45
CA TRP A 110 10.92 -8.25 -0.82
C TRP A 110 10.74 -9.03 -2.11
N ILE A 111 9.53 -9.46 -2.44
CA ILE A 111 9.30 -10.13 -3.73
C ILE A 111 9.43 -9.15 -4.91
N VAL A 112 9.07 -7.87 -4.72
CA VAL A 112 9.30 -6.81 -5.72
C VAL A 112 10.80 -6.57 -5.91
N VAL A 113 11.57 -6.42 -4.83
CA VAL A 113 13.03 -6.30 -4.90
C VAL A 113 13.64 -7.50 -5.63
N ASN A 114 13.24 -8.71 -5.25
CA ASN A 114 13.75 -9.93 -5.86
C ASN A 114 13.46 -10.00 -7.37
N TYR A 115 12.24 -9.65 -7.80
CA TYR A 115 11.87 -9.69 -9.22
C TYR A 115 12.55 -8.58 -10.03
N ARG A 116 12.78 -7.42 -9.44
CA ARG A 116 13.59 -6.34 -10.01
C ARG A 116 15.02 -6.83 -10.30
N GLU A 117 15.66 -7.47 -9.32
CA GLU A 117 17.05 -7.94 -9.42
C GLU A 117 17.19 -9.19 -10.28
N ALA A 118 16.29 -10.16 -10.16
CA ALA A 118 16.39 -11.44 -10.84
C ALA A 118 15.93 -11.41 -12.30
N TYR A 119 14.96 -10.57 -12.64
CA TYR A 119 14.32 -10.56 -13.95
C TYR A 119 14.37 -9.22 -14.67
N GLY A 120 14.97 -8.20 -14.07
CA GLY A 120 15.11 -6.88 -14.68
C GLY A 120 13.81 -6.09 -14.82
N ILE A 121 12.74 -6.50 -14.12
CA ILE A 121 11.47 -5.78 -14.15
C ILE A 121 11.66 -4.39 -13.54
N HIS A 122 11.19 -3.34 -14.21
CA HIS A 122 11.17 -2.00 -13.64
C HIS A 122 10.09 -1.92 -12.54
N ALA A 123 10.45 -2.37 -11.34
CA ALA A 123 9.54 -2.49 -10.20
C ALA A 123 10.04 -1.68 -9.01
N SER A 124 9.18 -0.81 -8.48
CA SER A 124 9.50 0.10 -7.36
C SER A 124 8.53 -0.08 -6.20
N ASN A 125 9.05 -0.01 -4.97
CA ASN A 125 8.24 0.06 -3.77
C ASN A 125 8.12 1.50 -3.27
N GLY A 126 6.91 1.93 -2.94
CA GLY A 126 6.69 3.16 -2.20
C GLY A 126 6.37 2.87 -0.73
N ILE A 127 7.28 3.17 0.19
CA ILE A 127 7.06 3.04 1.64
C ILE A 127 6.34 4.30 2.10
N LEU A 128 5.01 4.24 2.05
CA LEU A 128 4.17 5.40 2.30
C LEU A 128 3.80 5.52 3.77
N PHE A 129 3.97 6.72 4.32
CA PHE A 129 3.40 7.11 5.60
C PHE A 129 1.90 7.43 5.44
N ASN A 130 1.22 7.78 6.54
CA ASN A 130 -0.22 7.99 6.49
C ASN A 130 -0.59 9.14 5.54
N HIS A 131 -1.56 8.92 4.69
CA HIS A 131 -2.03 9.93 3.76
C HIS A 131 -3.54 9.86 3.61
N GLU A 132 -4.16 11.02 3.66
CA GLU A 132 -5.59 11.17 3.84
C GLU A 132 -6.20 12.12 2.80
N SER A 133 -7.51 11.98 2.62
CA SER A 133 -8.30 12.90 1.80
C SER A 133 -9.77 12.88 2.24
N PRO A 134 -10.63 13.79 1.73
CA PRO A 134 -12.07 13.73 1.97
C PRO A 134 -12.73 12.41 1.52
N LEU A 135 -12.06 11.63 0.67
CA LEU A 135 -12.53 10.33 0.17
C LEU A 135 -12.07 9.15 1.04
N ARG A 136 -11.38 9.40 2.17
CA ARG A 136 -10.91 8.32 3.06
C ARG A 136 -12.08 7.46 3.54
N GLY A 137 -11.86 6.14 3.62
CA GLY A 137 -12.83 5.19 4.13
C GLY A 137 -13.27 5.51 5.58
N GLU A 138 -14.54 5.30 5.89
CA GLU A 138 -15.20 5.77 7.12
C GLU A 138 -14.68 5.11 8.40
N THR A 139 -14.11 3.93 8.30
CA THR A 139 -13.53 3.16 9.42
C THR A 139 -12.14 3.62 9.82
N PHE A 140 -11.46 4.40 8.97
CA PHE A 140 -10.13 4.92 9.26
C PHE A 140 -10.20 6.14 10.18
N VAL A 141 -9.16 6.31 11.01
CA VAL A 141 -9.17 7.23 12.15
C VAL A 141 -9.52 8.67 11.79
N THR A 142 -8.97 9.25 10.75
CA THR A 142 -9.24 10.64 10.36
C THR A 142 -10.69 10.85 9.95
N ARG A 143 -11.24 9.95 9.12
CA ARG A 143 -12.64 10.01 8.69
C ARG A 143 -13.59 9.71 9.85
N LYS A 144 -13.24 8.76 10.71
CA LYS A 144 -13.96 8.47 11.95
C LYS A 144 -14.07 9.72 12.83
N ILE A 145 -12.95 10.44 13.02
CA ILE A 145 -12.93 11.68 13.82
C ILE A 145 -13.81 12.76 13.20
N THR A 146 -13.65 13.07 11.92
CA THR A 146 -14.41 14.14 11.26
C THR A 146 -15.92 13.89 11.26
N ARG A 147 -16.34 12.63 11.03
CA ARG A 147 -17.75 12.23 11.11
C ARG A 147 -18.30 12.34 12.51
N ALA A 148 -17.57 11.85 13.52
CA ALA A 148 -17.98 11.92 14.90
C ALA A 148 -18.07 13.35 15.40
N ALA A 149 -17.12 14.22 15.05
CA ALA A 149 -17.18 15.64 15.40
C ALA A 149 -18.43 16.33 14.83
N ALA A 150 -18.78 16.05 13.59
CA ALA A 150 -20.02 16.55 12.98
C ALA A 150 -21.26 16.03 13.69
N ALA A 151 -21.32 14.72 13.97
CA ALA A 151 -22.45 14.09 14.66
C ALA A 151 -22.63 14.61 16.09
N ILE A 152 -21.54 14.84 16.83
CA ILE A 152 -21.57 15.43 18.18
C ILE A 152 -22.11 16.86 18.11
N LYS A 153 -21.64 17.66 17.15
CA LYS A 153 -22.13 19.04 16.97
C LYS A 153 -23.62 19.10 16.64
N LEU A 154 -24.13 18.12 15.92
CA LEU A 154 -25.57 17.99 15.59
C LEU A 154 -26.41 17.32 16.68
N GLY A 155 -25.83 16.94 17.82
CA GLY A 155 -26.53 16.24 18.90
C GLY A 155 -26.91 14.80 18.61
N GLN A 156 -26.37 14.21 17.54
CA GLN A 156 -26.63 12.84 17.12
C GLN A 156 -25.73 11.80 17.82
N GLN A 157 -24.65 12.26 18.42
CA GLN A 157 -23.68 11.46 19.16
C GLN A 157 -23.14 12.26 20.34
N SER A 158 -22.83 11.61 21.47
CA SER A 158 -22.32 12.29 22.66
C SER A 158 -20.80 12.16 22.85
N LYS A 159 -20.20 11.13 22.30
CA LYS A 159 -18.79 10.76 22.54
C LYS A 159 -18.15 10.16 21.29
N LEU A 160 -16.83 10.33 21.17
CA LEU A 160 -15.98 9.59 20.24
C LEU A 160 -15.01 8.73 21.06
N TYR A 161 -14.96 7.44 20.73
CA TYR A 161 -13.97 6.49 21.31
C TYR A 161 -12.83 6.31 20.32
N LEU A 162 -11.62 6.61 20.77
CA LEU A 162 -10.36 6.40 20.05
C LEU A 162 -9.49 5.41 20.84
N GLY A 163 -8.52 4.82 20.17
CA GLY A 163 -7.51 3.97 20.80
C GLY A 163 -6.44 4.81 21.53
N ASN A 164 -5.17 4.51 21.26
CA ASN A 164 -4.04 5.23 21.86
C ASN A 164 -3.97 6.67 21.32
N LEU A 165 -4.21 7.65 22.20
CA LEU A 165 -4.16 9.08 21.85
C LEU A 165 -2.73 9.63 21.73
N ASP A 166 -1.73 8.94 22.30
CA ASP A 166 -0.33 9.35 22.27
C ASP A 166 0.41 8.78 21.03
N ALA A 167 -0.30 8.06 20.17
CA ALA A 167 0.28 7.50 18.96
C ALA A 167 0.68 8.59 17.99
N LYS A 168 1.96 8.70 17.72
CA LYS A 168 2.53 9.65 16.76
C LYS A 168 2.41 9.13 15.34
N ARG A 169 2.01 9.99 14.42
CA ARG A 169 1.88 9.68 12.98
C ARG A 169 2.32 10.86 12.13
N ASP A 170 2.90 10.53 10.99
CA ASP A 170 3.13 11.48 9.89
C ASP A 170 1.90 11.44 8.98
N TRP A 171 1.32 12.61 8.68
CA TRP A 171 0.07 12.73 7.92
C TRP A 171 0.27 13.63 6.70
N GLY A 172 0.09 13.07 5.52
CA GLY A 172 0.13 13.80 4.26
C GLY A 172 -1.22 13.83 3.54
N HIS A 173 -1.29 14.56 2.45
CA HIS A 173 -2.47 14.59 1.58
C HIS A 173 -2.33 13.57 0.45
N ALA A 174 -3.33 12.70 0.26
CA ALA A 174 -3.30 11.61 -0.72
C ALA A 174 -2.96 12.03 -2.15
N LYS A 175 -3.32 13.26 -2.56
CA LYS A 175 -2.98 13.81 -3.88
C LYS A 175 -1.47 13.91 -4.10
N GLU A 176 -0.71 14.32 -3.08
CA GLU A 176 0.75 14.43 -3.16
C GLU A 176 1.39 13.04 -3.22
N TYR A 177 0.85 12.08 -2.48
CA TYR A 177 1.31 10.69 -2.48
C TYR A 177 1.08 10.01 -3.83
N VAL A 178 -0.09 10.22 -4.45
CA VAL A 178 -0.38 9.71 -5.81
C VAL A 178 0.60 10.30 -6.83
N ARG A 179 0.93 11.59 -6.72
CA ARG A 179 1.97 12.21 -7.54
C ARG A 179 3.34 11.56 -7.31
N GLY A 180 3.70 11.29 -6.05
CA GLY A 180 4.91 10.57 -5.69
C GLY A 180 4.97 9.17 -6.31
N MET A 181 3.89 8.40 -6.23
CA MET A 181 3.78 7.07 -6.85
C MET A 181 4.09 7.12 -8.36
N TRP A 182 3.50 8.10 -9.06
CA TRP A 182 3.76 8.28 -10.48
C TRP A 182 5.22 8.66 -10.76
N LEU A 183 5.80 9.60 -9.98
CA LEU A 183 7.18 10.03 -10.14
C LEU A 183 8.18 8.89 -9.91
N MET A 184 7.92 7.97 -8.99
CA MET A 184 8.75 6.79 -8.74
C MET A 184 8.86 5.92 -10.00
N LEU A 185 7.76 5.73 -10.73
CA LEU A 185 7.76 4.96 -11.98
C LEU A 185 8.35 5.73 -13.19
N GLN A 186 8.57 7.05 -13.08
CA GLN A 186 9.20 7.83 -14.15
C GLN A 186 10.72 7.85 -14.07
N GLN A 187 11.32 7.32 -13.00
CA GLN A 187 12.76 7.23 -12.84
C GLN A 187 13.38 6.28 -13.89
N GLU A 188 14.64 6.53 -14.29
CA GLU A 188 15.36 5.66 -15.22
C GLU A 188 15.64 4.28 -14.63
N GLN A 189 15.94 4.23 -13.33
CA GLN A 189 16.18 2.99 -12.59
C GLN A 189 15.11 2.81 -11.51
N PRO A 190 14.58 1.60 -11.36
CA PRO A 190 13.64 1.31 -10.28
C PRO A 190 14.37 1.24 -8.94
N ASP A 191 13.72 1.75 -7.89
CA ASP A 191 14.25 1.73 -6.53
C ASP A 191 13.09 1.72 -5.52
N ASP A 192 13.45 1.71 -4.23
CA ASP A 192 12.52 1.80 -3.12
C ASP A 192 12.57 3.22 -2.54
N TYR A 193 11.40 3.77 -2.21
CA TYR A 193 11.29 5.18 -1.81
C TYR A 193 10.43 5.34 -0.57
N VAL A 194 10.92 6.09 0.41
CA VAL A 194 10.11 6.59 1.53
C VAL A 194 9.37 7.85 1.09
N LEU A 195 8.07 7.91 1.38
CA LEU A 195 7.26 9.09 1.15
C LEU A 195 6.53 9.47 2.43
N ALA A 196 6.94 10.62 3.00
CA ALA A 196 6.46 11.18 4.25
C ALA A 196 6.48 12.71 4.16
N THR A 197 5.81 13.39 5.10
CA THR A 197 5.90 14.87 5.23
C THR A 197 7.13 15.31 6.02
N GLY A 198 7.66 14.43 6.86
CA GLY A 198 8.71 14.75 7.83
C GLY A 198 8.17 15.40 9.11
N GLU A 199 6.87 15.60 9.22
CA GLU A 199 6.21 16.17 10.39
C GLU A 199 5.40 15.08 11.12
N THR A 200 5.54 15.02 12.44
CA THR A 200 4.84 14.03 13.26
C THR A 200 3.89 14.70 14.23
N THR A 201 2.64 14.23 14.25
CA THR A 201 1.60 14.71 15.17
C THR A 201 0.98 13.56 15.96
N THR A 202 0.41 13.86 17.13
CA THR A 202 -0.39 12.93 17.95
C THR A 202 -1.88 13.02 17.58
#